data_2f4f7d663116fae8ac87c8d3584f8df3
#
_entry.id   2f4f7d663116fae8ac87c8d3584f8df3
#
_cell.length_a   1.000
_cell.length_b   1.000
_cell.length_c   1.000
_cell.angle_alpha   90.00
_cell.angle_beta   90.00
_cell.angle_gamma   90.00
#
_symmetry.space_group_name_H-M   'P 1'
#
loop_
_entity.id
_entity.type
_entity.pdbx_description
1 polymer ?
#
loop_
_entity_poly.entity_id
_entity_poly.type
_entity_poly.pdbx_seq_one_letter_code
_entity_poly.pdbx_strand_id
1 'polypeptide(L)'
;FIENTLDNFGTYKAMDSSTVVIAQNSCAAFEALGWGKRVLFCQPNKLWFKTPDDLYYGVMEHNQEKFNKNLDELFTISDDKYKENINNNFSKYCQSDISNPPHVIFQKKINELLLE
;
A
#
# COMPACT_ATOMS: atom_id res chain seq x y z
N PHE A 1 18.72 -9.03 -8.34
CA PHE A 1 17.61 -9.95 -8.06
C PHE A 1 17.70 -10.43 -6.61
N ILE A 2 16.62 -10.33 -5.86
CA ILE A 2 16.52 -10.81 -4.47
C ILE A 2 15.68 -12.08 -4.48
N GLU A 3 16.27 -13.20 -4.09
CA GLU A 3 15.54 -14.46 -3.97
C GLU A 3 14.64 -14.43 -2.73
N ASN A 4 13.37 -14.71 -2.94
CA ASN A 4 12.40 -14.76 -1.85
C ASN A 4 12.34 -16.18 -1.28
N THR A 5 13.03 -16.41 -0.18
CA THR A 5 12.99 -17.66 0.59
C THR A 5 12.31 -17.44 1.94
N LEU A 6 11.80 -18.48 2.55
CA LEU A 6 11.15 -18.41 3.85
C LEU A 6 12.05 -17.83 4.96
N ASP A 7 13.36 -18.00 4.82
CA ASP A 7 14.33 -17.62 5.86
C ASP A 7 14.92 -16.22 5.68
N ASN A 8 14.73 -15.57 4.52
CA ASN A 8 15.41 -14.31 4.23
C ASN A 8 14.49 -13.10 4.11
N PHE A 9 13.17 -13.26 4.19
CA PHE A 9 12.20 -12.17 4.02
C PHE A 9 12.45 -11.35 2.73
N GLY A 10 12.74 -12.03 1.62
CA GLY A 10 13.19 -11.41 0.37
C GLY A 10 12.25 -10.34 -0.16
N THR A 11 10.92 -10.55 -0.06
CA THR A 11 9.92 -9.55 -0.46
C THR A 11 10.08 -8.25 0.32
N TYR A 12 10.23 -8.32 1.64
CA TYR A 12 10.37 -7.13 2.49
C TYR A 12 11.70 -6.43 2.26
N LYS A 13 12.79 -7.16 2.06
CA LYS A 13 14.10 -6.59 1.69
C LYS A 13 14.03 -5.89 0.34
N ALA A 14 13.35 -6.49 -0.65
CA ALA A 14 13.14 -5.87 -1.95
C ALA A 14 12.33 -4.59 -1.85
N MET A 15 11.25 -4.59 -1.06
CA MET A 15 10.44 -3.40 -0.79
C MET A 15 11.25 -2.31 -0.09
N ASP A 16 12.05 -2.67 0.90
CA ASP A 16 12.86 -1.72 1.64
C ASP A 16 13.89 -1.02 0.77
N SER A 17 14.54 -1.74 -0.13
CA SER A 17 15.56 -1.23 -1.06
C SER A 17 14.98 -0.55 -2.30
N SER A 18 13.68 -0.67 -2.57
CA SER A 18 13.06 -0.10 -3.77
C SER A 18 12.65 1.36 -3.60
N THR A 19 12.70 2.13 -4.68
CA THR A 19 12.15 3.48 -4.75
C THR A 19 10.64 3.47 -4.96
N VAL A 20 10.16 2.56 -5.79
CA VAL A 20 8.73 2.37 -6.10
C VAL A 20 8.41 0.89 -6.03
N VAL A 21 7.30 0.54 -5.40
CA VAL A 21 6.74 -0.80 -5.37
C VAL A 21 5.60 -0.88 -6.37
N ILE A 22 5.65 -1.82 -7.30
CA ILE A 22 4.58 -2.07 -8.26
C ILE A 22 3.92 -3.38 -7.88
N ALA A 23 2.62 -3.36 -7.65
CA ALA A 23 1.90 -4.55 -7.22
C ALA A 23 0.53 -4.67 -7.88
N GLN A 24 0.13 -5.90 -8.09
CA GLN A 24 -1.24 -6.29 -8.34
C GLN A 24 -1.89 -6.63 -6.99
N ASN A 25 -2.87 -7.37 -6.84
CA ASN A 25 -3.55 -7.75 -5.59
C ASN A 25 -2.61 -8.37 -4.53
N SER A 26 -1.93 -7.56 -3.77
CA SER A 26 -0.99 -8.02 -2.74
C SER A 26 -1.16 -7.28 -1.43
N CYS A 27 -1.33 -8.00 -0.33
CA CYS A 27 -1.32 -7.42 1.02
C CYS A 27 0.01 -6.71 1.31
N ALA A 28 1.12 -7.26 0.83
CA ALA A 28 2.45 -6.65 0.99
C ALA A 28 2.55 -5.25 0.37
N ALA A 29 1.77 -4.95 -0.68
CA ALA A 29 1.70 -3.60 -1.24
C ALA A 29 1.05 -2.60 -0.27
N PHE A 30 0.02 -3.01 0.47
CA PHE A 30 -0.58 -2.17 1.51
C PHE A 30 0.35 -2.00 2.70
N GLU A 31 1.12 -3.02 3.05
CA GLU A 31 2.16 -2.91 4.08
C GLU A 31 3.27 -1.95 3.64
N ALA A 32 3.73 -2.04 2.40
CA ALA A 32 4.70 -1.10 1.82
C ALA A 32 4.18 0.34 1.85
N LEU A 33 2.91 0.54 1.50
CA LEU A 33 2.24 1.83 1.61
C LEU A 33 2.24 2.32 3.07
N GLY A 34 1.98 1.44 4.04
CA GLY A 34 2.04 1.71 5.48
C GLY A 34 3.41 2.16 5.97
N TRP A 35 4.46 1.70 5.34
CA TRP A 35 5.83 2.13 5.62
C TRP A 35 6.22 3.44 4.94
N GLY A 36 5.29 4.04 4.18
CA GLY A 36 5.55 5.27 3.44
C GLY A 36 6.30 5.04 2.12
N LYS A 37 6.35 3.80 1.63
CA LYS A 37 6.90 3.49 0.30
C LYS A 37 5.96 3.98 -0.79
N ARG A 38 6.50 4.37 -1.93
CA ARG A 38 5.74 4.75 -3.12
C ARG A 38 5.22 3.51 -3.80
N VAL A 39 3.90 3.38 -3.92
CA VAL A 39 3.26 2.17 -4.43
C VAL A 39 2.38 2.49 -5.63
N LEU A 40 2.56 1.74 -6.71
CA LEU A 40 1.70 1.73 -7.89
C LEU A 40 0.87 0.46 -7.90
N PHE A 41 -0.43 0.59 -7.73
CA PHE A 41 -1.37 -0.53 -7.82
C PHE A 41 -1.82 -0.76 -9.26
N CYS A 42 -1.64 -1.96 -9.78
CA CYS A 42 -2.05 -2.35 -11.12
C CYS A 42 -3.10 -3.45 -11.08
N GLN A 43 -4.25 -3.22 -11.69
CA GLN A 43 -5.28 -4.24 -11.88
C GLN A 43 -5.60 -4.39 -13.36
N PRO A 44 -4.89 -5.26 -14.09
CA PRO A 44 -5.10 -5.43 -15.51
C PRO A 44 -6.43 -6.11 -15.87
N ASN A 45 -7.08 -6.79 -14.92
CA ASN A 45 -8.35 -7.48 -15.13
C ASN A 45 -9.41 -6.97 -14.15
N LYS A 46 -10.66 -6.94 -14.57
CA LYS A 46 -11.84 -6.71 -13.71
C LYS A 46 -12.03 -7.90 -12.76
N LEU A 47 -11.07 -8.13 -11.91
CA LEU A 47 -11.24 -9.10 -10.85
C LEU A 47 -12.10 -8.50 -9.74
N TRP A 48 -12.73 -9.35 -8.98
CA TRP A 48 -13.66 -9.09 -7.88
C TRP A 48 -13.11 -8.19 -6.76
N PHE A 49 -11.86 -7.81 -6.84
CA PHE A 49 -11.21 -6.89 -5.93
C PHE A 49 -10.93 -5.58 -6.66
N LYS A 50 -11.73 -4.58 -6.42
CA LYS A 50 -11.44 -3.23 -6.92
C LYS A 50 -10.32 -2.65 -6.06
N THR A 51 -9.20 -2.28 -6.69
CA THR A 51 -8.33 -1.28 -6.09
C THR A 51 -9.21 -0.06 -5.83
N PRO A 52 -9.22 0.49 -4.62
CA PRO A 52 -10.03 1.66 -4.37
C PRO A 52 -9.71 2.76 -5.39
N ASP A 53 -10.73 3.28 -6.06
CA ASP A 53 -10.58 4.32 -7.09
C ASP A 53 -9.92 5.60 -6.56
N ASP A 54 -9.90 5.75 -5.24
CA ASP A 54 -9.31 6.84 -4.49
C ASP A 54 -7.86 6.57 -4.02
N LEU A 55 -7.29 5.39 -4.32
CA LEU A 55 -5.84 5.22 -4.23
C LEU A 55 -5.20 5.95 -5.41
N TYR A 56 -4.50 7.02 -5.09
CA TYR A 56 -4.01 8.07 -5.98
C TYR A 56 -3.21 7.54 -7.18
N TYR A 57 -2.57 6.40 -7.07
CA TYR A 57 -1.75 5.80 -8.11
C TYR A 57 -2.26 4.42 -8.56
N GLY A 58 -3.57 4.24 -8.57
CA GLY A 58 -4.18 3.05 -9.12
C GLY A 58 -4.25 3.09 -10.65
N VAL A 59 -3.93 1.98 -11.30
CA VAL A 59 -4.16 1.77 -12.72
C VAL A 59 -5.11 0.61 -12.89
N MET A 60 -6.30 0.91 -13.41
CA MET A 60 -7.33 -0.07 -13.74
C MET A 60 -7.21 -0.43 -15.23
N GLU A 61 -7.33 -1.71 -15.53
CA GLU A 61 -7.29 -2.22 -16.91
C GLU A 61 -5.92 -2.05 -17.61
N HIS A 62 -5.82 -2.43 -18.88
CA HIS A 62 -4.60 -2.29 -19.68
C HIS A 62 -4.44 -0.87 -20.21
N ASN A 63 -4.11 0.08 -19.33
CA ASN A 63 -3.87 1.47 -19.72
C ASN A 63 -2.39 1.82 -19.54
N GLN A 64 -1.62 1.59 -20.60
CA GLN A 64 -0.17 1.84 -20.62
C GLN A 64 0.18 3.31 -20.43
N GLU A 65 -0.60 4.22 -21.00
CA GLU A 65 -0.36 5.66 -20.86
C GLU A 65 -0.52 6.12 -19.40
N LYS A 66 -1.61 5.70 -18.76
CA LYS A 66 -1.84 5.99 -17.35
C LYS A 66 -0.78 5.35 -16.45
N PHE A 67 -0.38 4.12 -16.78
CA PHE A 67 0.70 3.45 -16.05
C PHE A 67 1.99 4.24 -16.11
N ASN A 68 2.45 4.63 -17.31
CA ASN A 68 3.68 5.39 -17.49
C ASN A 68 3.61 6.74 -16.76
N LYS A 69 2.50 7.47 -16.92
CA LYS A 69 2.28 8.75 -16.24
C LYS A 69 2.38 8.62 -14.72
N ASN A 70 1.68 7.67 -14.13
CA ASN A 70 1.68 7.47 -12.70
C ASN A 70 3.05 7.02 -12.18
N LEU A 71 3.74 6.18 -12.95
CA LEU A 71 5.10 5.73 -12.61
C LEU A 71 6.09 6.90 -12.62
N ASP A 72 6.08 7.73 -13.66
CA ASP A 72 6.93 8.92 -13.77
C ASP A 72 6.66 9.89 -12.63
N GLU A 73 5.40 10.11 -12.28
CA GLU A 73 5.01 10.95 -11.15
C GLU A 73 5.54 10.39 -9.83
N LEU A 74 5.43 9.08 -9.59
CA LEU A 74 5.96 8.43 -8.39
C LEU A 74 7.47 8.54 -8.26
N PHE A 75 8.21 8.58 -9.37
CA PHE A 75 9.65 8.80 -9.33
C PHE A 75 10.05 10.25 -9.04
N THR A 76 9.22 11.20 -9.43
CA THR A 76 9.55 12.64 -9.41
C THR A 76 8.94 13.43 -8.26
N ILE A 77 7.84 12.95 -7.67
CA ILE A 77 7.14 13.61 -6.56
C ILE A 77 8.04 13.73 -5.33
N SER A 78 7.97 14.85 -4.61
CA SER A 78 8.65 14.99 -3.32
C SER A 78 7.99 14.12 -2.24
N ASP A 79 8.78 13.71 -1.24
CA ASP A 79 8.28 12.86 -0.15
C ASP A 79 7.15 13.54 0.64
N ASP A 80 7.26 14.84 0.89
CA ASP A 80 6.23 15.59 1.62
C ASP A 80 4.91 15.62 0.87
N LYS A 81 4.96 15.89 -0.43
CA LYS A 81 3.76 15.91 -1.27
C LYS A 81 3.16 14.51 -1.45
N TYR A 82 4.00 13.49 -1.55
CA TYR A 82 3.53 12.11 -1.60
C TYR A 82 2.79 11.71 -0.32
N LYS A 83 3.35 12.03 0.84
CA LYS A 83 2.72 11.80 2.14
C LYS A 83 1.39 12.55 2.28
N GLU A 84 1.34 13.80 1.86
CA GLU A 84 0.12 14.60 1.86
C GLU A 84 -0.98 13.96 1.00
N ASN A 85 -0.64 13.52 -0.21
CA ASN A 85 -1.57 12.88 -1.12
C ASN A 85 -2.13 11.57 -0.57
N ILE A 86 -1.30 10.80 0.14
CA ILE A 86 -1.69 9.52 0.73
C ILE A 86 -2.49 9.71 2.01
N ASN A 87 -2.10 10.62 2.89
CA ASN A 87 -2.73 10.79 4.21
C ASN A 87 -4.23 11.07 4.13
N ASN A 88 -4.71 11.69 3.06
CA ASN A 88 -6.13 11.94 2.87
C ASN A 88 -6.97 10.66 2.64
N ASN A 89 -6.35 9.58 2.17
CA ASN A 89 -7.04 8.33 1.83
C ASN A 89 -6.52 7.11 2.58
N PHE A 90 -5.34 7.22 3.16
CA PHE A 90 -4.60 6.11 3.72
C PHE A 90 -5.27 5.45 4.93
N SER A 91 -5.83 6.25 5.83
CA SER A 91 -6.48 5.77 7.05
C SER A 91 -7.68 4.84 6.81
N LYS A 92 -8.22 4.85 5.60
CA LYS A 92 -9.33 3.95 5.22
C LYS A 92 -8.86 2.51 4.96
N TYR A 93 -7.59 2.33 4.60
CA TYR A 93 -7.07 1.04 4.08
C TYR A 93 -5.95 0.45 4.91
N CYS A 94 -5.21 1.28 5.63
CA CYS A 94 -4.06 0.84 6.41
C CYS A 94 -4.02 1.52 7.77
N GLN A 95 -3.72 0.75 8.80
CA GLN A 95 -3.36 1.28 10.10
C GLN A 95 -1.84 1.47 10.15
N SER A 96 -1.40 2.72 10.11
CA SER A 96 0.02 3.09 10.15
C SER A 96 0.49 3.58 11.52
N ASP A 97 -0.43 3.72 12.47
CA ASP A 97 -0.09 4.16 13.83
C ASP A 97 0.53 3.01 14.62
N ILE A 98 1.86 3.06 14.76
CA ILE A 98 2.64 2.06 15.50
C ILE A 98 2.23 2.03 16.98
N SER A 99 1.75 3.13 17.54
CA SER A 99 1.31 3.21 18.94
C SER A 99 -0.05 2.53 19.17
N ASN A 100 -0.83 2.36 18.11
CA ASN A 100 -2.12 1.66 18.13
C ASN A 100 -2.17 0.57 17.04
N PRO A 101 -1.40 -0.51 17.18
CA PRO A 101 -1.42 -1.58 16.19
C PRO A 101 -2.78 -2.29 16.15
N PRO A 102 -3.16 -2.91 15.03
CA PRO A 102 -4.49 -3.48 14.82
C PRO A 102 -4.99 -4.40 15.94
N HIS A 103 -4.11 -5.23 16.50
CA HIS A 103 -4.48 -6.14 17.59
C HIS A 103 -4.88 -5.39 18.88
N VAL A 104 -4.27 -4.26 19.18
CA VAL A 104 -4.63 -3.42 20.34
C VAL A 104 -5.99 -2.76 20.12
N ILE A 105 -6.25 -2.28 18.92
CA ILE A 105 -7.55 -1.69 18.55
C ILE A 105 -8.64 -2.75 18.66
N PHE A 106 -8.40 -3.95 18.13
CA PHE A 106 -9.32 -5.09 18.22
C PHE A 106 -9.62 -5.46 19.66
N GLN A 107 -8.60 -5.58 20.49
CA GLN A 107 -8.75 -5.94 21.90
C GLN A 107 -9.57 -4.90 22.68
N LYS A 108 -9.31 -3.62 22.45
CA LYS A 108 -10.11 -2.54 23.04
C LYS A 108 -11.57 -2.67 22.65
N LYS A 109 -11.84 -2.87 21.34
CA LYS A 109 -13.21 -2.99 20.84
C LYS A 109 -13.95 -4.19 21.39
N ILE A 110 -13.30 -5.34 21.49
CA ILE A 110 -13.88 -6.54 22.11
C ILE A 110 -14.20 -6.28 23.58
N ASN A 111 -13.28 -5.67 24.33
CA ASN A 111 -13.50 -5.36 25.75
C ASN A 111 -14.68 -4.38 25.95
N GLU A 112 -14.82 -3.37 25.09
CA GLU A 112 -15.98 -2.47 25.11
C GLU A 112 -17.28 -3.24 24.92
N LEU A 113 -17.34 -4.16 23.96
CA LEU A 113 -18.55 -4.96 23.69
C LEU A 113 -18.89 -5.95 24.81
N LEU A 114 -17.89 -6.45 25.54
CA LEU A 114 -18.10 -7.37 26.66
C LEU A 114 -18.56 -6.66 27.93
N LEU A 115 -18.38 -5.34 28.02
CA LEU A 115 -18.82 -4.52 29.16
C LEU A 115 -20.23 -3.93 28.97
N GLU A 116 -20.80 -4.04 27.78
CA GLU A 116 -22.18 -3.70 27.48
C GLU A 116 -23.11 -4.86 27.86
#